data_0ddb6545a2787cd5ff900ed7f7e5493e
#
_entry.id   0ddb6545a2787cd5ff900ed7f7e5493e
#
_cell.length_a   1.000
_cell.length_b   1.000
_cell.length_c   1.000
_cell.angle_alpha   90.00
_cell.angle_beta   90.00
_cell.angle_gamma   90.00
#
_symmetry.space_group_name_H-M   'P 1'
#
loop_
_entity.id
_entity.type
_entity.pdbx_description
1 polymer ?
#
loop_
_entity_poly.entity_id
_entity_poly.type
_entity_poly.pdbx_seq_one_letter_code
_entity_poly.pdbx_strand_id
1 'polypeptide(L)'
;MAKQMTMGVVVGNRGFFPSHLATTGRQEMIAALEAAGINPVVLTPEQTAHGAVETYEDAKKCAALFREHAAEIDGIIITLPNFGEERGLADTLRLANLQVPVLIQATPDNAGKMSIAYRRDSFCGKMSICNNLRQYGIPYTLTRLHTEAPDSIEFKADLEWFSAICRIVRGMKNLRIGAIGARPTAFNTVRYSEKLLEKSGITVETLDLSEIFGRIERTVDNDDAVQAKLTTIQKYISTDNVPEAALLKMAKLGAVIDGWMKASELTISSVQCWTSMEEYFGVVPCTVMSLMSENLLPSACETDTMGTLSMYALTLASETPSALLDWNNNYGDNPDKAVCFHCSNLPKHFFREVRMDFQQIIAGTVGKENTYGTLDGTVKTGAMTFARFSTDDFDGTIRGYVGEGRFTDDPLNTFGGAGVVEIPKMQDLLHYICESGFEHHVAANFATVASPVHEAATKYLRWPMHWHK
;
A
#
# COMPACT_ATOMS: atom_id res chain seq x y z
N MET A 1 11.34 13.36 -5.14
CA MET A 1 9.99 13.65 -5.67
C MET A 1 9.33 12.30 -5.96
N ALA A 2 8.08 12.10 -5.55
CA ALA A 2 7.34 10.90 -5.94
C ALA A 2 7.31 10.80 -7.47
N LYS A 3 7.52 9.59 -8.01
CA LYS A 3 7.45 9.38 -9.47
C LYS A 3 6.03 9.67 -9.94
N GLN A 4 5.89 10.50 -10.97
CA GLN A 4 4.60 10.78 -11.61
C GLN A 4 3.98 9.48 -12.14
N MET A 5 2.69 9.26 -11.88
CA MET A 5 1.93 8.13 -12.39
C MET A 5 1.87 8.16 -13.91
N THR A 6 2.11 7.04 -14.56
CA THR A 6 2.03 6.90 -16.02
C THR A 6 1.04 5.81 -16.40
N MET A 7 0.08 6.13 -17.28
CA MET A 7 -0.92 5.18 -17.77
C MET A 7 -0.78 4.95 -19.28
N GLY A 8 -0.70 3.69 -19.69
CA GLY A 8 -0.94 3.30 -21.07
C GLY A 8 -2.41 3.48 -21.42
N VAL A 9 -2.73 4.10 -22.56
CA VAL A 9 -4.11 4.31 -22.99
C VAL A 9 -4.35 3.59 -24.32
N VAL A 10 -5.32 2.68 -24.34
CA VAL A 10 -5.81 2.03 -25.56
C VAL A 10 -7.16 2.60 -25.91
N VAL A 11 -7.24 3.31 -27.01
CA VAL A 11 -8.49 3.89 -27.53
C VAL A 11 -9.15 2.90 -28.47
N GLY A 12 -10.33 2.39 -28.13
CA GLY A 12 -11.07 1.44 -28.98
C GLY A 12 -11.82 2.14 -30.11
N ASN A 13 -11.75 1.57 -31.30
CA ASN A 13 -12.60 1.94 -32.43
C ASN A 13 -13.08 0.69 -33.15
N ARG A 14 -14.26 0.79 -33.78
CA ARG A 14 -14.78 -0.24 -34.70
C ARG A 14 -15.27 0.45 -35.99
N GLY A 15 -14.70 0.10 -37.16
CA GLY A 15 -14.74 0.85 -38.40
C GLY A 15 -16.10 1.15 -39.02
N PHE A 16 -17.16 0.47 -38.61
CA PHE A 16 -18.53 0.81 -39.06
C PHE A 16 -19.33 1.62 -38.03
N PHE A 17 -18.70 1.99 -36.93
CA PHE A 17 -19.21 2.97 -35.96
C PHE A 17 -18.62 4.38 -36.25
N PRO A 18 -19.20 5.45 -35.70
CA PRO A 18 -18.72 6.82 -35.95
C PRO A 18 -17.28 7.01 -35.44
N SER A 19 -16.28 6.90 -36.33
CA SER A 19 -14.86 6.97 -35.97
C SER A 19 -14.42 8.35 -35.44
N HIS A 20 -15.15 9.44 -35.74
CA HIS A 20 -14.89 10.75 -35.15
C HIS A 20 -15.03 10.74 -33.63
N LEU A 21 -15.86 9.84 -33.06
CA LEU A 21 -16.00 9.65 -31.64
C LEU A 21 -14.71 9.08 -31.00
N ALA A 22 -13.93 8.29 -31.73
CA ALA A 22 -12.61 7.83 -31.26
C ALA A 22 -11.61 8.99 -31.17
N THR A 23 -11.63 9.92 -32.15
CA THR A 23 -10.78 11.13 -32.11
C THR A 23 -11.10 12.00 -30.88
N THR A 24 -12.38 12.33 -30.67
CA THR A 24 -12.79 13.18 -29.54
C THR A 24 -12.59 12.49 -28.21
N GLY A 25 -12.98 11.21 -28.08
CA GLY A 25 -12.80 10.46 -26.83
C GLY A 25 -11.34 10.24 -26.45
N ARG A 26 -10.44 10.10 -27.45
CA ARG A 26 -8.99 10.10 -27.20
C ARG A 26 -8.54 11.42 -26.57
N GLN A 27 -8.97 12.55 -27.10
CA GLN A 27 -8.62 13.88 -26.56
C GLN A 27 -9.19 14.10 -25.16
N GLU A 28 -10.45 13.71 -24.94
CA GLU A 28 -11.13 13.79 -23.65
C GLU A 28 -10.40 12.94 -22.58
N MET A 29 -9.99 11.72 -22.93
CA MET A 29 -9.25 10.83 -22.01
C MET A 29 -7.87 11.40 -21.67
N ILE A 30 -7.11 11.90 -22.65
CA ILE A 30 -5.81 12.54 -22.41
C ILE A 30 -5.98 13.74 -21.47
N ALA A 31 -6.93 14.62 -21.75
CA ALA A 31 -7.19 15.79 -20.92
C ALA A 31 -7.58 15.42 -19.48
N ALA A 32 -8.40 14.37 -19.30
CA ALA A 32 -8.77 13.86 -17.98
C ALA A 32 -7.55 13.34 -17.18
N LEU A 33 -6.66 12.60 -17.84
CA LEU A 33 -5.44 12.08 -17.20
C LEU A 33 -4.46 13.20 -16.83
N GLU A 34 -4.21 14.13 -17.76
CA GLU A 34 -3.35 15.29 -17.52
C GLU A 34 -3.88 16.16 -16.37
N ALA A 35 -5.20 16.39 -16.32
CA ALA A 35 -5.85 17.12 -15.23
C ALA A 35 -5.71 16.41 -13.87
N ALA A 36 -5.60 15.07 -13.88
CA ALA A 36 -5.31 14.26 -12.70
C ALA A 36 -3.81 14.13 -12.37
N GLY A 37 -2.92 14.82 -13.11
CA GLY A 37 -1.47 14.74 -12.95
C GLY A 37 -0.86 13.41 -13.42
N ILE A 38 -1.57 12.66 -14.27
CA ILE A 38 -1.15 11.36 -14.80
C ILE A 38 -0.61 11.54 -16.21
N ASN A 39 0.56 10.95 -16.49
CA ASN A 39 1.18 10.97 -17.81
C ASN A 39 0.58 9.90 -18.73
N PRO A 40 -0.06 10.25 -19.88
CA PRO A 40 -0.62 9.28 -20.81
C PRO A 40 0.41 8.80 -21.83
N VAL A 41 0.55 7.50 -22.01
CA VAL A 41 1.27 6.87 -23.13
C VAL A 41 0.22 6.31 -24.09
N VAL A 42 0.04 6.94 -25.25
CA VAL A 42 -1.07 6.68 -26.19
C VAL A 42 -0.62 6.83 -27.64
N LEU A 43 -1.17 6.00 -28.55
CA LEU A 43 -0.92 6.12 -29.98
C LEU A 43 -1.34 7.49 -30.50
N THR A 44 -0.56 8.01 -31.46
CA THR A 44 -0.90 9.25 -32.19
C THR A 44 -1.70 8.97 -33.45
N PRO A 45 -2.42 9.97 -33.97
CA PRO A 45 -3.16 9.82 -35.24
C PRO A 45 -2.28 9.51 -36.48
N GLU A 46 -0.97 9.77 -36.39
CA GLU A 46 0.01 9.43 -37.43
C GLU A 46 0.43 7.96 -37.37
N GLN A 47 0.34 7.34 -36.18
CA GLN A 47 0.70 5.92 -35.98
C GLN A 47 -0.44 4.97 -36.39
N THR A 48 -1.69 5.33 -36.06
CA THR A 48 -2.89 4.58 -36.42
C THR A 48 -4.05 5.54 -36.72
N ALA A 49 -5.06 5.10 -37.45
CA ALA A 49 -6.24 5.90 -37.71
C ALA A 49 -6.89 6.37 -36.39
N HIS A 50 -7.07 7.68 -36.24
CA HIS A 50 -7.60 8.33 -35.03
C HIS A 50 -6.75 8.15 -33.75
N GLY A 51 -5.54 7.60 -33.84
CA GLY A 51 -4.76 7.16 -32.68
C GLY A 51 -5.44 6.03 -31.90
N ALA A 52 -6.27 5.25 -32.59
CA ALA A 52 -7.09 4.18 -32.01
C ALA A 52 -6.59 2.78 -32.44
N VAL A 53 -7.09 1.77 -31.76
CA VAL A 53 -6.85 0.36 -32.08
C VAL A 53 -8.14 -0.25 -32.62
N GLU A 54 -8.06 -0.78 -33.84
CA GLU A 54 -9.14 -1.47 -34.53
C GLU A 54 -8.67 -2.82 -35.11
N THR A 55 -7.47 -2.84 -35.67
CA THR A 55 -6.91 -4.01 -36.35
C THR A 55 -5.83 -4.70 -35.51
N TYR A 56 -5.46 -5.92 -35.93
CA TYR A 56 -4.31 -6.61 -35.35
C TYR A 56 -2.99 -5.84 -35.57
N GLU A 57 -2.85 -5.13 -36.68
CA GLU A 57 -1.68 -4.28 -36.97
C GLU A 57 -1.62 -3.08 -35.99
N ASP A 58 -2.76 -2.46 -35.70
CA ASP A 58 -2.83 -1.39 -34.70
C ASP A 58 -2.48 -1.93 -33.28
N ALA A 59 -3.00 -3.12 -32.96
CA ALA A 59 -2.66 -3.80 -31.71
C ALA A 59 -1.14 -4.03 -31.55
N LYS A 60 -0.45 -4.45 -32.61
CA LYS A 60 1.02 -4.60 -32.61
C LYS A 60 1.73 -3.28 -32.36
N LYS A 61 1.29 -2.20 -33.00
CA LYS A 61 1.88 -0.85 -32.82
C LYS A 61 1.68 -0.36 -31.39
N CYS A 62 0.46 -0.49 -30.85
CA CYS A 62 0.17 -0.08 -29.47
C CYS A 62 0.96 -0.91 -28.46
N ALA A 63 1.05 -2.21 -28.65
CA ALA A 63 1.84 -3.10 -27.81
C ALA A 63 3.35 -2.80 -27.89
N ALA A 64 3.86 -2.42 -29.05
CA ALA A 64 5.26 -1.99 -29.21
C ALA A 64 5.54 -0.71 -28.42
N LEU A 65 4.67 0.31 -28.54
CA LEU A 65 4.74 1.53 -27.75
C LEU A 65 4.73 1.24 -26.26
N PHE A 66 3.85 0.37 -25.78
CA PHE A 66 3.79 0.02 -24.35
C PHE A 66 5.03 -0.73 -23.86
N ARG A 67 5.63 -1.60 -24.67
CA ARG A 67 6.90 -2.25 -24.32
C ARG A 67 8.07 -1.28 -24.26
N GLU A 68 8.10 -0.28 -25.14
CA GLU A 68 9.10 0.79 -25.09
C GLU A 68 9.04 1.57 -23.77
N HIS A 69 7.82 1.80 -23.24
CA HIS A 69 7.57 2.48 -21.97
C HIS A 69 7.29 1.54 -20.78
N ALA A 70 7.68 0.24 -20.88
CA ALA A 70 7.32 -0.77 -19.87
C ALA A 70 7.77 -0.46 -18.45
N ALA A 71 8.91 0.21 -18.29
CA ALA A 71 9.44 0.62 -16.97
C ALA A 71 8.69 1.82 -16.36
N GLU A 72 7.92 2.54 -17.18
CA GLU A 72 7.23 3.76 -16.78
C GLU A 72 5.76 3.51 -16.49
N ILE A 73 5.09 2.66 -17.30
CA ILE A 73 3.65 2.38 -17.24
C ILE A 73 3.29 1.66 -15.93
N ASP A 74 2.45 2.31 -15.13
CA ASP A 74 1.95 1.82 -13.85
C ASP A 74 0.62 1.06 -13.99
N GLY A 75 -0.17 1.38 -15.01
CA GLY A 75 -1.44 0.76 -15.35
C GLY A 75 -1.86 1.05 -16.79
N ILE A 76 -2.90 0.37 -17.25
CA ILE A 76 -3.45 0.58 -18.59
C ILE A 76 -4.93 0.94 -18.48
N ILE A 77 -5.38 1.91 -19.27
CA ILE A 77 -6.79 2.25 -19.42
C ILE A 77 -7.21 1.88 -20.85
N ILE A 78 -8.21 1.01 -20.97
CA ILE A 78 -8.95 0.84 -22.21
C ILE A 78 -10.13 1.79 -22.18
N THR A 79 -10.17 2.75 -23.09
CA THR A 79 -11.30 3.67 -23.25
C THR A 79 -12.10 3.32 -24.50
N LEU A 80 -13.41 3.30 -24.34
CA LEU A 80 -14.37 2.98 -25.40
C LEU A 80 -15.22 4.21 -25.74
N PRO A 81 -14.76 5.08 -26.67
CA PRO A 81 -15.55 6.21 -27.16
C PRO A 81 -16.72 5.78 -28.04
N ASN A 82 -16.60 4.62 -28.69
CA ASN A 82 -17.66 3.88 -29.35
C ASN A 82 -17.54 2.39 -28.96
N PHE A 83 -18.22 1.49 -29.68
CA PHE A 83 -18.25 0.05 -29.36
C PHE A 83 -16.86 -0.54 -29.14
N GLY A 84 -15.88 -0.15 -29.97
CA GLY A 84 -14.52 -0.69 -29.96
C GLY A 84 -14.40 -2.08 -30.57
N GLU A 85 -13.22 -2.42 -31.08
CA GLU A 85 -12.92 -3.76 -31.61
C GLU A 85 -12.27 -4.61 -30.54
N GLU A 86 -13.07 -5.46 -29.88
CA GLU A 86 -12.67 -6.22 -28.70
C GLU A 86 -11.43 -7.10 -28.93
N ARG A 87 -11.26 -7.63 -30.13
CA ARG A 87 -10.13 -8.50 -30.46
C ARG A 87 -8.82 -7.72 -30.54
N GLY A 88 -8.81 -6.57 -31.22
CA GLY A 88 -7.64 -5.70 -31.31
C GLY A 88 -7.21 -5.17 -29.94
N LEU A 89 -8.19 -4.81 -29.08
CA LEU A 89 -7.94 -4.35 -27.72
C LEU A 89 -7.31 -5.45 -26.84
N ALA A 90 -7.87 -6.67 -26.88
CA ALA A 90 -7.34 -7.80 -26.13
C ALA A 90 -5.95 -8.24 -26.63
N ASP A 91 -5.73 -8.24 -27.96
CA ASP A 91 -4.43 -8.54 -28.57
C ASP A 91 -3.36 -7.50 -28.17
N THR A 92 -3.74 -6.22 -28.02
CA THR A 92 -2.81 -5.19 -27.50
C THR A 92 -2.26 -5.58 -26.14
N LEU A 93 -3.12 -5.92 -25.18
CA LEU A 93 -2.69 -6.30 -23.84
C LEU A 93 -1.86 -7.58 -23.84
N ARG A 94 -2.28 -8.58 -24.61
CA ARG A 94 -1.60 -9.86 -24.72
C ARG A 94 -0.20 -9.71 -25.31
N LEU A 95 -0.06 -8.89 -26.36
CA LEU A 95 1.23 -8.63 -27.02
C LEU A 95 2.14 -7.72 -26.19
N ALA A 96 1.59 -6.75 -25.46
CA ALA A 96 2.35 -5.89 -24.56
C ALA A 96 2.88 -6.67 -23.35
N ASN A 97 2.04 -7.52 -22.74
CA ASN A 97 2.36 -8.40 -21.60
C ASN A 97 3.03 -7.69 -20.40
N LEU A 98 2.56 -6.49 -20.04
CA LEU A 98 3.20 -5.69 -18.99
C LEU A 98 2.90 -6.16 -17.56
N GLN A 99 1.87 -6.99 -17.37
CA GLN A 99 1.43 -7.47 -16.04
C GLN A 99 1.12 -6.32 -15.06
N VAL A 100 0.47 -5.25 -15.57
CA VAL A 100 0.01 -4.10 -14.79
C VAL A 100 -1.52 -4.09 -14.70
N PRO A 101 -2.13 -3.38 -13.74
CA PRO A 101 -3.58 -3.23 -13.67
C PRO A 101 -4.18 -2.64 -14.94
N VAL A 102 -5.40 -3.07 -15.26
CA VAL A 102 -6.15 -2.63 -16.47
C VAL A 102 -7.51 -2.10 -16.04
N LEU A 103 -7.83 -0.85 -16.36
CA LEU A 103 -9.15 -0.24 -16.17
C LEU A 103 -9.93 -0.22 -17.47
N ILE A 104 -11.19 -0.61 -17.45
CA ILE A 104 -12.09 -0.54 -18.60
C ILE A 104 -13.10 0.58 -18.41
N GLN A 105 -12.99 1.63 -19.21
CA GLN A 105 -13.90 2.77 -19.25
C GLN A 105 -14.71 2.74 -20.56
N ALA A 106 -16.00 3.09 -20.48
CA ALA A 106 -16.88 3.27 -21.62
C ALA A 106 -17.62 4.60 -21.52
N THR A 107 -17.71 5.34 -22.62
CA THR A 107 -18.36 6.66 -22.65
C THR A 107 -19.88 6.49 -22.85
N PRO A 108 -20.73 7.16 -22.04
CA PRO A 108 -22.18 7.03 -22.13
C PRO A 108 -22.72 7.61 -23.43
N ASP A 109 -23.80 7.03 -23.93
CA ASP A 109 -24.60 7.60 -25.01
C ASP A 109 -25.43 8.79 -24.48
N ASN A 110 -25.69 9.76 -25.37
CA ASN A 110 -26.62 10.85 -25.11
C ASN A 110 -27.97 10.51 -25.73
N ALA A 111 -29.02 10.40 -24.91
CA ALA A 111 -30.36 10.04 -25.34
C ALA A 111 -30.93 10.97 -26.45
N GLY A 112 -30.47 12.23 -26.54
CA GLY A 112 -30.81 13.17 -27.61
C GLY A 112 -29.99 13.01 -28.89
N LYS A 113 -28.99 12.12 -28.93
CA LYS A 113 -28.04 11.92 -30.02
C LYS A 113 -27.89 10.43 -30.38
N MET A 114 -29.01 9.74 -30.67
CA MET A 114 -29.04 8.29 -30.93
C MET A 114 -29.08 7.95 -32.42
N SER A 115 -28.80 8.90 -33.32
CA SER A 115 -28.67 8.62 -34.76
C SER A 115 -27.37 7.84 -35.05
N ILE A 116 -27.33 7.19 -36.22
CA ILE A 116 -26.16 6.39 -36.67
C ILE A 116 -24.85 7.20 -36.57
N ALA A 117 -24.89 8.51 -36.80
CA ALA A 117 -23.70 9.37 -36.76
C ALA A 117 -23.17 9.65 -35.33
N TYR A 118 -23.95 9.43 -34.27
CA TYR A 118 -23.59 9.87 -32.92
C TYR A 118 -23.71 8.79 -31.85
N ARG A 119 -24.42 7.68 -32.11
CA ARG A 119 -24.55 6.60 -31.12
C ARG A 119 -23.22 5.90 -30.94
N ARG A 120 -22.88 5.67 -29.70
CA ARG A 120 -21.58 5.11 -29.29
C ARG A 120 -21.61 3.58 -29.19
N ASP A 121 -22.66 3.02 -28.63
CA ASP A 121 -22.78 1.59 -28.28
C ASP A 121 -21.63 1.08 -27.37
N SER A 122 -20.96 1.99 -26.70
CA SER A 122 -19.86 1.67 -25.77
C SER A 122 -20.34 0.80 -24.60
N PHE A 123 -21.62 0.95 -24.23
CA PHE A 123 -22.26 0.17 -23.17
C PHE A 123 -22.15 -1.34 -23.42
N CYS A 124 -22.49 -1.81 -24.61
CA CYS A 124 -22.34 -3.22 -24.97
C CYS A 124 -20.90 -3.56 -25.36
N GLY A 125 -20.14 -2.62 -25.92
CA GLY A 125 -18.73 -2.77 -26.21
C GLY A 125 -17.90 -3.11 -24.98
N LYS A 126 -18.18 -2.49 -23.83
CA LYS A 126 -17.53 -2.81 -22.56
C LYS A 126 -17.76 -4.28 -22.14
N MET A 127 -18.96 -4.81 -22.31
CA MET A 127 -19.22 -6.23 -22.06
C MET A 127 -18.43 -7.13 -22.99
N SER A 128 -18.33 -6.76 -24.28
CA SER A 128 -17.58 -7.52 -25.29
C SER A 128 -16.10 -7.61 -24.98
N ILE A 129 -15.43 -6.49 -24.64
CA ILE A 129 -14.01 -6.53 -24.28
C ILE A 129 -13.79 -7.30 -22.99
N CYS A 130 -14.63 -7.13 -21.97
CA CYS A 130 -14.54 -7.87 -20.72
C CYS A 130 -14.64 -9.38 -20.93
N ASN A 131 -15.55 -9.83 -21.83
CA ASN A 131 -15.65 -11.23 -22.21
C ASN A 131 -14.33 -11.75 -22.82
N ASN A 132 -13.73 -11.02 -23.75
CA ASN A 132 -12.47 -11.39 -24.38
C ASN A 132 -11.33 -11.46 -23.37
N LEU A 133 -11.17 -10.44 -22.53
CA LEU A 133 -10.12 -10.42 -21.49
C LEU A 133 -10.27 -11.60 -20.51
N ARG A 134 -11.50 -11.95 -20.13
CA ARG A 134 -11.78 -13.11 -19.30
C ARG A 134 -11.32 -14.41 -19.95
N GLN A 135 -11.59 -14.59 -21.26
CA GLN A 135 -11.17 -15.78 -22.03
C GLN A 135 -9.64 -15.89 -22.11
N TYR A 136 -8.92 -14.78 -22.20
CA TYR A 136 -7.46 -14.76 -22.20
C TYR A 136 -6.83 -14.80 -20.81
N GLY A 137 -7.62 -14.83 -19.74
CA GLY A 137 -7.12 -14.83 -18.37
C GLY A 137 -6.43 -13.52 -17.93
N ILE A 138 -6.72 -12.42 -18.64
CA ILE A 138 -6.19 -11.10 -18.32
C ILE A 138 -7.08 -10.45 -17.26
N PRO A 139 -6.54 -10.13 -16.05
CA PRO A 139 -7.31 -9.46 -15.03
C PRO A 139 -7.60 -8.01 -15.44
N TYR A 140 -8.78 -7.51 -15.05
CA TYR A 140 -9.18 -6.13 -15.30
C TYR A 140 -10.08 -5.60 -14.18
N THR A 141 -10.13 -4.29 -14.09
CA THR A 141 -10.94 -3.51 -13.16
C THR A 141 -11.98 -2.72 -13.94
N LEU A 142 -13.16 -2.53 -13.39
CA LEU A 142 -14.24 -1.77 -14.00
C LEU A 142 -14.41 -0.42 -13.29
N THR A 143 -14.81 0.62 -14.02
CA THR A 143 -15.36 1.84 -13.45
C THR A 143 -16.60 1.52 -12.61
N ARG A 144 -16.87 2.31 -11.55
CA ARG A 144 -17.98 2.06 -10.62
C ARG A 144 -19.33 2.09 -11.31
N LEU A 145 -19.55 3.06 -12.21
CA LEU A 145 -20.69 3.03 -13.11
C LEU A 145 -20.28 2.30 -14.40
N HIS A 146 -21.24 1.67 -15.05
CA HIS A 146 -20.95 0.91 -16.27
C HIS A 146 -20.42 1.79 -17.39
N THR A 147 -20.97 2.99 -17.55
CA THR A 147 -20.48 4.02 -18.46
C THR A 147 -20.26 5.34 -17.71
N GLU A 148 -19.16 6.02 -17.98
CA GLU A 148 -18.78 7.29 -17.39
C GLU A 148 -18.07 8.16 -18.43
N ALA A 149 -18.40 9.45 -18.47
CA ALA A 149 -17.66 10.37 -19.33
C ALA A 149 -16.26 10.65 -18.74
N PRO A 150 -15.20 10.78 -19.56
CA PRO A 150 -13.85 11.03 -19.07
C PRO A 150 -13.71 12.32 -18.21
N ASP A 151 -14.58 13.31 -18.44
CA ASP A 151 -14.61 14.59 -17.70
C ASP A 151 -15.55 14.59 -16.47
N SER A 152 -16.21 13.46 -16.18
CA SER A 152 -17.13 13.34 -15.06
C SER A 152 -16.40 13.28 -13.71
N ILE A 153 -17.11 13.71 -12.64
CA ILE A 153 -16.61 13.63 -11.26
C ILE A 153 -16.46 12.17 -10.81
N GLU A 154 -17.32 11.28 -11.31
CA GLU A 154 -17.29 9.85 -11.06
C GLU A 154 -16.01 9.23 -11.63
N PHE A 155 -15.68 9.54 -12.88
CA PHE A 155 -14.46 9.03 -13.51
C PHE A 155 -13.19 9.58 -12.83
N LYS A 156 -13.20 10.85 -12.40
CA LYS A 156 -12.10 11.40 -11.61
C LYS A 156 -11.87 10.60 -10.33
N ALA A 157 -12.94 10.27 -9.61
CA ALA A 157 -12.86 9.44 -8.40
C ALA A 157 -12.37 8.01 -8.72
N ASP A 158 -12.76 7.46 -9.87
CA ASP A 158 -12.28 6.16 -10.34
C ASP A 158 -10.80 6.18 -10.74
N LEU A 159 -10.29 7.29 -11.29
CA LEU A 159 -8.86 7.46 -11.55
C LEU A 159 -8.03 7.49 -10.26
N GLU A 160 -8.50 8.18 -9.22
CA GLU A 160 -7.86 8.21 -7.90
C GLU A 160 -7.81 6.80 -7.29
N TRP A 161 -8.95 6.10 -7.31
CA TRP A 161 -9.08 4.72 -6.84
C TRP A 161 -8.21 3.75 -7.64
N PHE A 162 -8.22 3.82 -8.97
CA PHE A 162 -7.39 2.96 -9.82
C PHE A 162 -5.90 3.25 -9.66
N SER A 163 -5.52 4.50 -9.46
CA SER A 163 -4.13 4.88 -9.16
C SER A 163 -3.63 4.23 -7.86
N ALA A 164 -4.49 4.13 -6.84
CA ALA A 164 -4.16 3.40 -5.62
C ALA A 164 -3.90 1.91 -5.88
N ILE A 165 -4.73 1.26 -6.71
CA ILE A 165 -4.52 -0.13 -7.14
C ILE A 165 -3.15 -0.27 -7.85
N CYS A 166 -2.84 0.63 -8.77
CA CYS A 166 -1.58 0.62 -9.51
C CYS A 166 -0.36 0.79 -8.58
N ARG A 167 -0.43 1.71 -7.60
CA ARG A 167 0.63 1.89 -6.60
C ARG A 167 0.87 0.61 -5.79
N ILE A 168 -0.21 -0.04 -5.32
CA ILE A 168 -0.10 -1.30 -4.55
C ILE A 168 0.56 -2.39 -5.40
N VAL A 169 0.02 -2.66 -6.59
CA VAL A 169 0.52 -3.75 -7.45
C VAL A 169 1.97 -3.51 -7.84
N ARG A 170 2.34 -2.28 -8.17
CA ARG A 170 3.72 -1.90 -8.49
C ARG A 170 4.64 -2.01 -7.29
N GLY A 171 4.23 -1.48 -6.12
CA GLY A 171 5.05 -1.48 -4.92
C GLY A 171 5.31 -2.87 -4.36
N MET A 172 4.38 -3.82 -4.57
CA MET A 172 4.56 -5.23 -4.18
C MET A 172 5.45 -6.00 -5.15
N LYS A 173 5.60 -5.53 -6.38
CA LYS A 173 6.40 -6.20 -7.41
C LYS A 173 7.89 -5.98 -7.14
N ASN A 174 8.64 -7.07 -6.97
CA ASN A 174 10.07 -7.05 -6.64
C ASN A 174 10.40 -6.30 -5.32
N LEU A 175 9.48 -6.32 -4.37
CA LEU A 175 9.67 -5.70 -3.06
C LEU A 175 10.81 -6.38 -2.29
N ARG A 176 11.68 -5.57 -1.67
CA ARG A 176 12.74 -6.03 -0.77
C ARG A 176 12.48 -5.53 0.64
N ILE A 177 12.38 -6.47 1.58
CA ILE A 177 12.06 -6.22 3.00
C ILE A 177 13.30 -6.49 3.84
N GLY A 178 13.67 -5.56 4.72
CA GLY A 178 14.71 -5.79 5.72
C GLY A 178 14.13 -6.42 6.99
N ALA A 179 14.69 -7.54 7.44
CA ALA A 179 14.37 -8.14 8.73
C ALA A 179 15.59 -8.05 9.64
N ILE A 180 15.50 -7.28 10.73
CA ILE A 180 16.59 -7.00 11.66
C ILE A 180 16.38 -7.79 12.94
N GLY A 181 17.32 -8.68 13.24
CA GLY A 181 17.26 -9.58 14.39
C GLY A 181 16.39 -10.81 14.11
N ALA A 182 16.05 -11.50 15.18
CA ALA A 182 15.23 -12.70 15.15
C ALA A 182 13.85 -12.43 15.77
N ARG A 183 12.84 -13.17 15.32
CA ARG A 183 11.55 -13.20 16.01
C ARG A 183 11.76 -13.63 17.48
N PRO A 184 11.16 -12.92 18.45
CA PRO A 184 11.22 -13.35 19.85
C PRO A 184 10.73 -14.80 20.02
N THR A 185 11.42 -15.61 20.82
CA THR A 185 11.19 -17.07 20.92
C THR A 185 9.74 -17.44 21.24
N ALA A 186 9.10 -16.74 22.15
CA ALA A 186 7.72 -17.01 22.56
C ALA A 186 6.66 -16.47 21.59
N PHE A 187 7.04 -15.70 20.57
CA PHE A 187 6.12 -14.95 19.71
C PHE A 187 5.88 -15.64 18.37
N ASN A 188 5.36 -16.86 18.42
CA ASN A 188 5.10 -17.68 17.23
C ASN A 188 4.07 -17.09 16.27
N THR A 189 3.24 -16.18 16.74
CA THR A 189 2.15 -15.60 15.95
C THR A 189 2.64 -14.83 14.72
N VAL A 190 3.85 -14.25 14.73
CA VAL A 190 4.41 -13.46 13.61
C VAL A 190 5.31 -14.28 12.68
N ARG A 191 5.23 -15.62 12.71
CA ARG A 191 5.95 -16.45 11.74
C ARG A 191 5.44 -16.21 10.33
N TYR A 192 6.33 -16.29 9.37
CA TYR A 192 6.00 -16.16 7.95
C TYR A 192 6.82 -17.15 7.11
N SER A 193 6.40 -17.35 5.87
CA SER A 193 7.09 -18.20 4.90
C SER A 193 7.81 -17.34 3.87
N GLU A 194 9.14 -17.26 3.97
CA GLU A 194 9.98 -16.57 2.97
C GLU A 194 9.78 -17.13 1.57
N LYS A 195 9.61 -18.46 1.44
CA LYS A 195 9.40 -19.11 0.14
C LYS A 195 8.09 -18.71 -0.54
N LEU A 196 7.03 -18.45 0.23
CA LEU A 196 5.78 -17.91 -0.32
C LEU A 196 5.93 -16.45 -0.74
N LEU A 197 6.70 -15.65 0.00
CA LEU A 197 7.04 -14.29 -0.39
C LEU A 197 7.85 -14.27 -1.69
N GLU A 198 8.91 -15.07 -1.79
CA GLU A 198 9.75 -15.20 -2.99
C GLU A 198 8.94 -15.65 -4.22
N LYS A 199 8.01 -16.60 -4.05
CA LYS A 199 7.08 -17.02 -5.11
C LYS A 199 6.23 -15.85 -5.63
N SER A 200 5.99 -14.84 -4.79
CA SER A 200 5.26 -13.61 -5.13
C SER A 200 6.17 -12.47 -5.58
N GLY A 201 7.48 -12.71 -5.74
CA GLY A 201 8.46 -11.70 -6.13
C GLY A 201 8.94 -10.80 -5.00
N ILE A 202 8.68 -11.18 -3.74
CA ILE A 202 9.07 -10.42 -2.55
C ILE A 202 10.24 -11.14 -1.88
N THR A 203 11.35 -10.43 -1.63
CA THR A 203 12.52 -10.99 -0.94
C THR A 203 12.69 -10.38 0.43
N VAL A 204 13.17 -11.17 1.38
CA VAL A 204 13.52 -10.71 2.73
C VAL A 204 15.02 -10.81 2.90
N GLU A 205 15.64 -9.69 3.26
CA GLU A 205 17.05 -9.60 3.60
C GLU A 205 17.18 -9.55 5.12
N THR A 206 17.90 -10.49 5.70
CA THR A 206 18.06 -10.60 7.15
C THR A 206 19.37 -9.98 7.62
N LEU A 207 19.33 -9.29 8.75
CA LEU A 207 20.51 -8.74 9.42
C LEU A 207 20.48 -9.10 10.90
N ASP A 208 21.50 -9.81 11.36
CA ASP A 208 21.63 -10.25 12.75
C ASP A 208 21.86 -9.05 13.69
N LEU A 209 21.31 -9.10 14.93
CA LEU A 209 21.51 -8.03 15.91
C LEU A 209 22.98 -7.85 16.30
N SER A 210 23.78 -8.91 16.33
CA SER A 210 25.20 -8.80 16.63
C SER A 210 25.95 -8.01 15.56
N GLU A 211 25.53 -8.12 14.29
CA GLU A 211 26.09 -7.31 13.22
C GLU A 211 25.67 -5.85 13.33
N ILE A 212 24.42 -5.57 13.66
CA ILE A 212 23.94 -4.20 13.95
C ILE A 212 24.77 -3.57 15.09
N PHE A 213 24.92 -4.27 16.20
CA PHE A 213 25.70 -3.76 17.34
C PHE A 213 27.17 -3.54 16.98
N GLY A 214 27.77 -4.46 16.23
CA GLY A 214 29.14 -4.30 15.75
C GLY A 214 29.33 -3.15 14.76
N ARG A 215 28.33 -2.83 13.94
CA ARG A 215 28.33 -1.64 13.08
C ARG A 215 28.21 -0.37 13.92
N ILE A 216 27.34 -0.34 14.95
CA ILE A 216 27.17 0.78 15.87
C ILE A 216 28.45 1.07 16.66
N GLU A 217 29.13 0.03 17.16
CA GLU A 217 30.40 0.19 17.88
C GLU A 217 31.49 0.85 17.02
N ARG A 218 31.55 0.53 15.75
CA ARG A 218 32.50 1.13 14.80
C ARG A 218 32.15 2.56 14.37
N THR A 219 30.91 3.01 14.68
CA THR A 219 30.42 4.34 14.31
C THR A 219 30.77 5.33 15.42
N VAL A 220 31.52 6.37 15.11
CA VAL A 220 31.90 7.42 16.07
C VAL A 220 30.74 8.37 16.35
N ASP A 221 30.74 8.97 17.56
CA ASP A 221 29.63 9.82 18.01
C ASP A 221 29.43 11.07 17.14
N ASN A 222 30.51 11.62 16.62
CA ASN A 222 30.51 12.82 15.76
C ASN A 222 30.42 12.50 14.25
N ASP A 223 30.08 11.29 13.88
CA ASP A 223 29.78 10.94 12.48
C ASP A 223 28.64 11.80 11.94
N ASP A 224 28.79 12.32 10.72
CA ASP A 224 27.80 13.23 10.10
C ASP A 224 26.41 12.62 10.01
N ALA A 225 26.30 11.31 9.69
CA ALA A 225 25.02 10.62 9.60
C ALA A 225 24.37 10.46 10.98
N VAL A 226 25.17 10.22 12.04
CA VAL A 226 24.69 10.13 13.43
C VAL A 226 24.17 11.49 13.89
N GLN A 227 24.92 12.57 13.67
CA GLN A 227 24.52 13.92 14.07
C GLN A 227 23.28 14.41 13.30
N ALA A 228 23.19 14.10 12.01
CA ALA A 228 21.98 14.36 11.21
C ALA A 228 20.77 13.59 11.75
N LYS A 229 20.92 12.31 12.08
CA LYS A 229 19.85 11.48 12.66
C LYS A 229 19.44 12.00 14.04
N LEU A 230 20.38 12.36 14.93
CA LEU A 230 20.10 12.95 16.23
C LEU A 230 19.28 14.24 16.09
N THR A 231 19.69 15.14 15.23
CA THR A 231 18.94 16.36 14.92
C THR A 231 17.54 16.06 14.39
N THR A 232 17.40 15.04 13.57
CA THR A 232 16.10 14.61 13.01
C THR A 232 15.18 14.09 14.12
N ILE A 233 15.68 13.24 15.03
CA ILE A 233 14.92 12.72 16.18
C ILE A 233 14.44 13.87 17.08
N GLN A 234 15.33 14.82 17.44
CA GLN A 234 15.00 15.96 18.29
C GLN A 234 13.96 16.92 17.67
N LYS A 235 13.94 17.05 16.33
CA LYS A 235 12.92 17.82 15.62
C LYS A 235 11.60 17.07 15.46
N TYR A 236 11.67 15.76 15.43
CA TYR A 236 10.51 14.90 15.21
C TYR A 236 9.57 14.87 16.41
N ILE A 237 10.12 14.74 17.62
CA ILE A 237 9.35 14.53 18.85
C ILE A 237 10.06 15.21 20.03
N SER A 238 9.29 15.64 21.08
CA SER A 238 9.90 16.12 22.34
C SER A 238 10.71 15.00 23.01
N THR A 239 11.94 15.36 23.41
CA THR A 239 12.92 14.49 24.04
C THR A 239 13.27 14.92 25.48
N ASP A 240 12.47 15.81 26.08
CA ASP A 240 12.78 16.50 27.37
C ASP A 240 13.06 15.54 28.54
N ASN A 241 12.43 14.35 28.51
CA ASN A 241 12.55 13.35 29.55
C ASN A 241 13.55 12.21 29.22
N VAL A 242 14.32 12.35 28.13
CA VAL A 242 15.19 11.28 27.62
C VAL A 242 16.65 11.63 27.83
N PRO A 243 17.47 10.78 28.46
CA PRO A 243 18.90 11.02 28.60
C PRO A 243 19.61 11.19 27.28
N GLU A 244 20.55 12.13 27.19
CA GLU A 244 21.35 12.39 25.96
C GLU A 244 22.05 11.11 25.45
N ALA A 245 22.56 10.29 26.36
CA ALA A 245 23.20 9.02 26.01
C ALA A 245 22.24 8.05 25.30
N ALA A 246 20.96 8.01 25.69
CA ALA A 246 19.94 7.21 25.03
C ALA A 246 19.61 7.79 23.64
N LEU A 247 19.50 9.10 23.52
CA LEU A 247 19.28 9.77 22.21
C LEU A 247 20.43 9.50 21.23
N LEU A 248 21.68 9.54 21.70
CA LEU A 248 22.84 9.23 20.87
C LEU A 248 22.84 7.76 20.42
N LYS A 249 22.49 6.82 21.31
CA LYS A 249 22.33 5.41 20.94
C LYS A 249 21.26 5.22 19.85
N MET A 250 20.08 5.84 20.02
CA MET A 250 19.01 5.81 19.00
C MET A 250 19.45 6.41 17.68
N ALA A 251 20.21 7.51 17.70
CA ALA A 251 20.74 8.15 16.51
C ALA A 251 21.72 7.23 15.76
N LYS A 252 22.64 6.56 16.47
CA LYS A 252 23.55 5.57 15.89
C LYS A 252 22.80 4.39 15.29
N LEU A 253 21.82 3.83 16.02
CA LEU A 253 20.97 2.75 15.53
C LEU A 253 20.26 3.16 14.23
N GLY A 254 19.63 4.34 14.22
CA GLY A 254 18.92 4.84 13.06
C GLY A 254 19.84 5.10 11.86
N ALA A 255 21.02 5.68 12.07
CA ALA A 255 22.00 5.90 11.01
C ALA A 255 22.51 4.58 10.39
N VAL A 256 22.77 3.57 11.23
CA VAL A 256 23.21 2.24 10.78
C VAL A 256 22.11 1.53 9.97
N ILE A 257 20.86 1.57 10.46
CA ILE A 257 19.73 0.97 9.74
C ILE A 257 19.51 1.67 8.39
N ASP A 258 19.47 2.99 8.35
CA ASP A 258 19.30 3.75 7.10
C ASP A 258 20.42 3.42 6.08
N GLY A 259 21.67 3.35 6.56
CA GLY A 259 22.83 3.00 5.73
C GLY A 259 22.72 1.60 5.15
N TRP A 260 22.31 0.63 5.95
CA TRP A 260 22.11 -0.76 5.50
C TRP A 260 20.95 -0.86 4.51
N MET A 261 19.79 -0.29 4.83
CA MET A 261 18.63 -0.31 3.95
C MET A 261 18.96 0.29 2.57
N LYS A 262 19.67 1.41 2.56
CA LYS A 262 20.10 2.06 1.31
C LYS A 262 21.09 1.19 0.53
N ALA A 263 22.09 0.62 1.18
CA ALA A 263 23.11 -0.23 0.54
C ALA A 263 22.54 -1.53 -0.02
N SER A 264 21.49 -2.08 0.61
CA SER A 264 20.81 -3.31 0.22
C SER A 264 19.53 -3.06 -0.61
N GLU A 265 19.23 -1.83 -0.99
CA GLU A 265 18.03 -1.43 -1.77
C GLU A 265 16.73 -1.92 -1.13
N LEU A 266 16.61 -1.80 0.21
CA LEU A 266 15.45 -2.22 0.97
C LEU A 266 14.42 -1.10 1.05
N THR A 267 13.14 -1.46 0.90
CA THR A 267 12.04 -0.47 0.90
C THR A 267 11.40 -0.31 2.27
N ILE A 268 11.17 -1.41 2.98
CA ILE A 268 10.48 -1.47 4.28
C ILE A 268 11.23 -2.41 5.21
N SER A 269 10.94 -2.37 6.52
CA SER A 269 11.66 -3.20 7.48
C SER A 269 10.80 -3.74 8.61
N SER A 270 11.27 -4.80 9.25
CA SER A 270 10.80 -5.30 10.54
C SER A 270 11.97 -5.44 11.50
N VAL A 271 11.78 -5.08 12.77
CA VAL A 271 12.88 -4.97 13.73
C VAL A 271 12.54 -5.75 14.99
N GLN A 272 13.49 -6.56 15.48
CA GLN A 272 13.40 -7.17 16.81
C GLN A 272 13.50 -6.06 17.87
N CYS A 273 12.45 -5.90 18.67
CA CYS A 273 12.35 -4.80 19.65
C CYS A 273 12.51 -5.25 21.10
N TRP A 274 12.41 -6.56 21.43
CA TRP A 274 12.56 -7.09 22.80
C TRP A 274 13.06 -8.54 22.77
N THR A 275 13.90 -8.95 23.74
CA THR A 275 14.47 -8.17 24.87
C THR A 275 15.94 -7.80 24.62
N SER A 276 16.56 -8.40 23.59
CA SER A 276 18.01 -8.28 23.33
C SER A 276 18.47 -6.86 23.02
N MET A 277 17.60 -6.05 22.40
CA MET A 277 17.91 -4.66 22.10
C MET A 277 18.11 -3.84 23.38
N GLU A 278 17.23 -4.04 24.35
CA GLU A 278 17.30 -3.37 25.65
C GLU A 278 18.44 -3.89 26.52
N GLU A 279 18.59 -5.21 26.63
CA GLU A 279 19.59 -5.85 27.47
C GLU A 279 21.03 -5.58 27.03
N TYR A 280 21.29 -5.62 25.72
CA TYR A 280 22.66 -5.55 25.19
C TYR A 280 23.02 -4.21 24.60
N PHE A 281 22.03 -3.41 24.18
CA PHE A 281 22.27 -2.10 23.59
C PHE A 281 21.71 -0.95 24.45
N GLY A 282 20.60 -1.15 25.14
CA GLY A 282 20.06 -0.25 26.17
C GLY A 282 19.23 0.91 25.63
N VAL A 283 18.44 0.68 24.56
CA VAL A 283 17.33 1.52 24.09
C VAL A 283 16.33 0.64 23.34
N VAL A 284 15.08 1.10 23.22
CA VAL A 284 14.10 0.49 22.30
C VAL A 284 14.19 1.13 20.90
N PRO A 285 13.94 0.39 19.82
CA PRO A 285 14.03 0.91 18.45
C PRO A 285 12.79 1.70 17.99
N CYS A 286 11.79 1.86 18.86
CA CYS A 286 10.45 2.37 18.52
C CYS A 286 10.49 3.74 17.82
N THR A 287 11.29 4.71 18.31
CA THR A 287 11.40 6.04 17.70
C THR A 287 12.00 5.97 16.28
N VAL A 288 12.99 5.11 16.05
CA VAL A 288 13.59 4.92 14.73
C VAL A 288 12.55 4.37 13.75
N MET A 289 11.81 3.34 14.16
CA MET A 289 10.75 2.74 13.35
C MET A 289 9.60 3.71 13.10
N SER A 290 9.19 4.47 14.12
CA SER A 290 8.18 5.52 14.02
C SER A 290 8.56 6.56 12.97
N LEU A 291 9.80 7.06 13.03
CA LEU A 291 10.32 8.04 12.07
C LEU A 291 10.38 7.48 10.64
N MET A 292 10.73 6.20 10.46
CA MET A 292 10.71 5.54 9.16
C MET A 292 9.28 5.48 8.62
N SER A 293 8.32 5.00 9.43
CA SER A 293 6.91 4.89 9.04
C SER A 293 6.28 6.26 8.73
N GLU A 294 6.66 7.33 9.47
CA GLU A 294 6.26 8.71 9.17
C GLU A 294 6.71 9.16 7.78
N ASN A 295 7.89 8.71 7.35
CA ASN A 295 8.45 8.99 6.02
C ASN A 295 8.01 8.00 4.93
N LEU A 296 6.90 7.29 5.14
CA LEU A 296 6.32 6.32 4.21
C LEU A 296 7.22 5.10 3.94
N LEU A 297 8.10 4.78 4.88
CA LEU A 297 8.96 3.61 4.89
C LEU A 297 8.55 2.71 6.07
N PRO A 298 7.45 1.97 5.99
CA PRO A 298 6.92 1.17 7.09
C PRO A 298 7.97 0.30 7.77
N SER A 299 7.96 0.34 9.12
CA SER A 299 8.84 -0.47 9.95
C SER A 299 8.05 -1.06 11.11
N ALA A 300 7.92 -2.38 11.16
CA ALA A 300 7.14 -3.10 12.16
C ALA A 300 8.00 -3.65 13.30
N CYS A 301 7.40 -3.71 14.49
CA CYS A 301 8.01 -4.35 15.68
C CYS A 301 8.06 -5.86 15.55
N GLU A 302 8.84 -6.50 16.44
CA GLU A 302 8.84 -7.95 16.72
C GLU A 302 9.21 -8.81 15.51
N THR A 303 9.92 -8.19 14.57
CA THR A 303 10.26 -8.81 13.29
C THR A 303 9.01 -9.31 12.52
N ASP A 304 7.86 -8.61 12.70
CA ASP A 304 6.63 -8.93 11.98
C ASP A 304 6.69 -8.45 10.52
N THR A 305 7.33 -9.26 9.69
CA THR A 305 7.49 -9.01 8.26
C THR A 305 6.15 -8.90 7.51
N MET A 306 5.15 -9.73 7.90
CA MET A 306 3.82 -9.66 7.27
C MET A 306 3.02 -8.44 7.75
N GLY A 307 3.24 -8.00 8.99
CA GLY A 307 2.72 -6.73 9.50
C GLY A 307 3.28 -5.54 8.71
N THR A 308 4.60 -5.55 8.46
CA THR A 308 5.24 -4.53 7.63
C THR A 308 4.67 -4.51 6.20
N LEU A 309 4.46 -5.67 5.59
CA LEU A 309 3.83 -5.79 4.27
C LEU A 309 2.40 -5.21 4.27
N SER A 310 1.65 -5.46 5.35
CA SER A 310 0.28 -4.93 5.53
C SER A 310 0.28 -3.41 5.67
N MET A 311 1.20 -2.87 6.48
CA MET A 311 1.41 -1.41 6.58
C MET A 311 1.76 -0.80 5.22
N TYR A 312 2.62 -1.45 4.44
CA TYR A 312 3.06 -0.95 3.15
C TYR A 312 1.92 -0.92 2.12
N ALA A 313 1.05 -1.92 2.10
CA ALA A 313 -0.16 -1.90 1.27
C ALA A 313 -1.05 -0.69 1.55
N LEU A 314 -1.29 -0.37 2.83
CA LEU A 314 -2.06 0.79 3.24
C LEU A 314 -1.36 2.11 2.88
N THR A 315 -0.04 2.17 3.08
CA THR A 315 0.77 3.34 2.71
C THR A 315 0.73 3.60 1.20
N LEU A 316 0.88 2.56 0.38
CA LEU A 316 0.79 2.68 -1.08
C LEU A 316 -0.61 3.09 -1.55
N ALA A 317 -1.65 2.58 -0.89
CA ALA A 317 -3.04 2.92 -1.23
C ALA A 317 -3.35 4.39 -0.96
N SER A 318 -2.90 4.92 0.16
CA SER A 318 -3.30 6.23 0.68
C SER A 318 -2.26 7.34 0.52
N GLU A 319 -0.98 6.98 0.29
CA GLU A 319 0.17 7.90 0.37
C GLU A 319 0.29 8.62 1.72
N THR A 320 -0.19 7.95 2.78
CA THR A 320 -0.10 8.43 4.17
C THR A 320 0.56 7.39 5.07
N PRO A 321 1.13 7.80 6.22
CA PRO A 321 1.72 6.87 7.17
C PRO A 321 0.73 5.81 7.66
N SER A 322 1.23 4.61 7.87
CA SER A 322 0.52 3.47 8.49
C SER A 322 1.23 3.02 9.76
N ALA A 323 0.49 2.37 10.66
CA ALA A 323 0.99 1.82 11.90
C ALA A 323 0.64 0.35 12.04
N LEU A 324 1.43 -0.40 12.83
CA LEU A 324 1.07 -1.72 13.32
C LEU A 324 0.52 -1.59 14.73
N LEU A 325 -0.60 -2.26 15.00
CA LEU A 325 -1.33 -2.25 16.26
C LEU A 325 -1.76 -3.68 16.61
N ASP A 326 -2.09 -3.91 17.87
CA ASP A 326 -2.76 -5.11 18.35
C ASP A 326 -4.26 -4.90 18.37
N TRP A 327 -5.05 -5.89 18.00
CA TRP A 327 -6.40 -6.07 18.51
C TRP A 327 -6.27 -6.45 20.00
N ASN A 328 -6.24 -5.45 20.88
CA ASN A 328 -5.70 -5.64 22.24
C ASN A 328 -6.76 -5.99 23.29
N ASN A 329 -7.77 -5.16 23.45
CA ASN A 329 -8.78 -5.34 24.48
C ASN A 329 -10.19 -4.98 23.99
N ASN A 330 -11.22 -5.53 24.63
CA ASN A 330 -12.56 -5.00 24.54
C ASN A 330 -12.62 -3.59 25.15
N TYR A 331 -13.60 -2.80 24.73
CA TYR A 331 -13.88 -1.48 25.33
C TYR A 331 -15.26 -1.50 26.00
N GLY A 332 -15.28 -1.73 27.30
CA GLY A 332 -16.51 -1.93 28.08
C GLY A 332 -17.35 -3.09 27.51
N ASP A 333 -18.66 -2.90 27.46
CA ASP A 333 -19.63 -3.87 26.97
C ASP A 333 -20.10 -3.60 25.53
N ASN A 334 -19.48 -2.62 24.84
CA ASN A 334 -19.86 -2.31 23.46
C ASN A 334 -19.23 -3.31 22.48
N PRO A 335 -20.04 -4.13 21.77
CA PRO A 335 -19.56 -5.22 20.92
C PRO A 335 -18.85 -4.72 19.65
N ASP A 336 -19.07 -3.46 19.23
CA ASP A 336 -18.46 -2.86 18.05
C ASP A 336 -17.24 -2.00 18.37
N LYS A 337 -16.81 -1.94 19.65
CA LYS A 337 -15.63 -1.19 20.08
C LYS A 337 -14.55 -2.09 20.66
N ALA A 338 -13.29 -1.73 20.35
CA ALA A 338 -12.11 -2.35 20.94
C ALA A 338 -11.01 -1.31 21.18
N VAL A 339 -10.05 -1.69 21.99
CA VAL A 339 -8.78 -0.95 22.12
C VAL A 339 -7.77 -1.54 21.14
N CYS A 340 -7.28 -0.71 20.24
CA CYS A 340 -6.04 -0.97 19.52
C CYS A 340 -4.85 -0.36 20.27
N PHE A 341 -3.78 -1.11 20.40
CA PHE A 341 -2.61 -0.72 21.19
C PHE A 341 -1.31 -1.17 20.53
N HIS A 342 -0.24 -0.45 20.78
CA HIS A 342 1.14 -0.92 20.65
C HIS A 342 2.07 -0.18 21.61
N CYS A 343 3.22 -0.76 21.94
CA CYS A 343 4.11 -0.32 23.02
C CYS A 343 4.96 0.95 22.90
N SER A 344 5.32 1.79 21.92
CA SER A 344 4.74 2.02 20.63
C SER A 344 5.78 2.55 19.65
N ASN A 345 5.65 2.14 18.40
CA ASN A 345 6.42 2.64 17.26
C ASN A 345 5.53 3.34 16.22
N LEU A 346 4.32 3.76 16.61
CA LEU A 346 3.40 4.43 15.72
C LEU A 346 4.01 5.72 15.16
N PRO A 347 3.80 6.07 13.88
CA PRO A 347 4.25 7.35 13.35
C PRO A 347 3.55 8.53 14.05
N LYS A 348 4.24 9.67 14.17
CA LYS A 348 3.72 10.89 14.80
C LYS A 348 2.35 11.30 14.23
N HIS A 349 2.13 11.04 12.96
CA HIS A 349 0.86 11.26 12.25
C HIS A 349 -0.36 10.66 12.98
N PHE A 350 -0.16 9.60 13.77
CA PHE A 350 -1.25 8.94 14.50
C PHE A 350 -1.72 9.68 15.74
N PHE A 351 -0.91 10.57 16.29
CA PHE A 351 -1.17 11.17 17.59
C PHE A 351 -1.78 12.58 17.53
N ARG A 352 -2.56 12.93 18.53
CA ARG A 352 -2.91 14.33 18.84
C ARG A 352 -1.74 15.03 19.51
N GLU A 353 -1.22 14.39 20.57
CA GLU A 353 -0.07 14.81 21.32
C GLU A 353 0.79 13.57 21.59
N VAL A 354 2.10 13.72 21.48
CA VAL A 354 3.03 12.62 21.65
C VAL A 354 4.37 13.13 22.18
N ARG A 355 4.99 12.36 23.04
CA ARG A 355 6.33 12.58 23.54
C ARG A 355 7.14 11.28 23.48
N MET A 356 8.45 11.39 23.54
CA MET A 356 9.31 10.24 23.76
C MET A 356 9.38 9.94 25.27
N ASP A 357 9.26 8.67 25.63
CA ASP A 357 9.36 8.18 27.00
C ASP A 357 10.03 6.79 27.01
N PHE A 358 9.99 6.12 28.16
CA PHE A 358 10.49 4.75 28.33
C PHE A 358 9.36 3.73 28.16
N GLN A 359 9.71 2.52 27.73
CA GLN A 359 8.76 1.43 27.54
C GLN A 359 8.41 0.77 28.89
N GLN A 360 7.18 0.98 29.37
CA GLN A 360 6.78 0.63 30.72
C GLN A 360 6.64 -0.88 30.99
N ILE A 361 6.27 -1.68 29.96
CA ILE A 361 6.10 -3.13 30.12
C ILE A 361 7.43 -3.80 30.39
N ILE A 362 8.47 -3.46 29.63
CA ILE A 362 9.78 -4.13 29.66
C ILE A 362 10.67 -3.53 30.76
N ALA A 363 10.44 -2.28 31.18
CA ALA A 363 11.24 -1.58 32.19
C ALA A 363 11.34 -2.32 33.52
N GLY A 364 10.29 -3.05 33.90
CA GLY A 364 10.29 -3.88 35.10
C GLY A 364 11.25 -5.09 35.05
N THR A 365 11.64 -5.51 33.84
CA THR A 365 12.52 -6.67 33.62
C THR A 365 13.96 -6.28 33.33
N VAL A 366 14.19 -5.27 32.47
CA VAL A 366 15.53 -4.90 31.99
C VAL A 366 16.04 -3.56 32.55
N GLY A 367 15.24 -2.86 33.35
CA GLY A 367 15.56 -1.52 33.90
C GLY A 367 15.04 -0.39 33.00
N LYS A 368 14.55 0.67 33.63
CA LYS A 368 14.03 1.87 32.93
C LYS A 368 15.08 2.51 32.04
N GLU A 369 16.32 2.58 32.51
CA GLU A 369 17.45 3.19 31.83
C GLU A 369 17.75 2.57 30.45
N ASN A 370 17.33 1.33 30.22
CA ASN A 370 17.54 0.59 28.98
C ASN A 370 16.34 0.61 28.04
N THR A 371 15.26 1.32 28.38
CA THR A 371 13.98 1.22 27.65
C THR A 371 13.47 2.55 27.10
N TYR A 372 14.32 3.59 27.05
CA TYR A 372 13.99 4.85 26.41
C TYR A 372 13.87 4.70 24.88
N GLY A 373 12.95 5.46 24.28
CA GLY A 373 12.75 5.53 22.84
C GLY A 373 11.37 5.12 22.37
N THR A 374 10.42 4.85 23.29
CA THR A 374 9.02 4.62 22.91
C THR A 374 8.27 5.93 22.71
N LEU A 375 7.22 5.90 21.90
CA LEU A 375 6.30 7.03 21.70
C LEU A 375 5.08 6.84 22.60
N ASP A 376 4.85 7.80 23.47
CA ASP A 376 3.73 7.80 24.41
C ASP A 376 2.79 8.96 24.08
N GLY A 377 1.54 8.63 23.77
CA GLY A 377 0.57 9.64 23.34
C GLY A 377 -0.82 9.09 23.04
N THR A 378 -1.75 10.02 22.82
CA THR A 378 -3.14 9.70 22.50
C THR A 378 -3.35 9.67 20.99
N VAL A 379 -3.84 8.56 20.47
CA VAL A 379 -4.19 8.42 19.05
C VAL A 379 -5.34 9.38 18.71
N LYS A 380 -5.21 10.08 17.56
CA LYS A 380 -6.23 11.02 17.08
C LYS A 380 -7.47 10.29 16.57
N THR A 381 -8.61 10.99 16.54
CA THR A 381 -9.86 10.48 15.95
C THR A 381 -9.84 10.58 14.44
N GLY A 382 -10.55 9.68 13.75
CA GLY A 382 -10.72 9.74 12.31
C GLY A 382 -11.14 8.41 11.70
N ALA A 383 -11.63 8.46 10.46
CA ALA A 383 -11.87 7.26 9.67
C ALA A 383 -10.56 6.50 9.47
N MET A 384 -10.63 5.19 9.46
CA MET A 384 -9.47 4.33 9.28
C MET A 384 -9.76 3.15 8.35
N THR A 385 -8.73 2.71 7.67
CA THR A 385 -8.68 1.37 7.08
C THR A 385 -7.76 0.50 7.92
N PHE A 386 -8.17 -0.74 8.15
CA PHE A 386 -7.33 -1.77 8.75
C PHE A 386 -7.11 -2.91 7.76
N ALA A 387 -5.94 -3.55 7.82
CA ALA A 387 -5.59 -4.67 6.96
C ALA A 387 -4.57 -5.60 7.63
N ARG A 388 -4.65 -6.88 7.31
CA ARG A 388 -3.61 -7.86 7.64
C ARG A 388 -3.39 -8.79 6.45
N PHE A 389 -2.12 -8.99 6.08
CA PHE A 389 -1.67 -10.09 5.24
C PHE A 389 -0.95 -11.14 6.09
N SER A 390 -1.06 -12.38 5.71
CA SER A 390 -0.39 -13.51 6.34
C SER A 390 0.01 -14.56 5.29
N THR A 391 1.09 -15.29 5.53
CA THR A 391 1.39 -16.49 4.76
C THR A 391 0.64 -17.68 5.33
N ASP A 392 0.08 -18.50 4.47
CA ASP A 392 -0.59 -19.74 4.84
C ASP A 392 0.13 -20.93 4.18
N ASP A 393 0.86 -21.70 4.99
CA ASP A 393 1.62 -22.86 4.51
C ASP A 393 0.73 -24.07 4.21
N PHE A 394 -0.51 -24.13 4.75
CA PHE A 394 -1.46 -25.21 4.41
C PHE A 394 -1.97 -25.04 2.97
N ASP A 395 -2.35 -23.84 2.59
CA ASP A 395 -2.88 -23.53 1.27
C ASP A 395 -1.78 -23.08 0.28
N GLY A 396 -0.55 -22.84 0.77
CA GLY A 396 0.57 -22.39 -0.05
C GLY A 396 0.36 -21.02 -0.69
N THR A 397 -0.27 -20.10 0.02
CA THR A 397 -0.65 -18.77 -0.48
C THR A 397 -0.37 -17.67 0.54
N ILE A 398 -0.35 -16.42 0.07
CA ILE A 398 -0.52 -15.24 0.90
C ILE A 398 -2.02 -14.92 0.91
N ARG A 399 -2.57 -14.66 2.08
CA ARG A 399 -3.99 -14.32 2.27
C ARG A 399 -4.13 -13.13 3.22
N GLY A 400 -5.31 -12.56 3.31
CA GLY A 400 -5.51 -11.41 4.18
C GLY A 400 -6.96 -11.07 4.48
N TYR A 401 -7.13 -10.03 5.30
CA TYR A 401 -8.40 -9.36 5.49
C TYR A 401 -8.21 -7.84 5.46
N VAL A 402 -9.26 -7.13 5.11
CA VAL A 402 -9.31 -5.67 5.07
C VAL A 402 -10.70 -5.18 5.44
N GLY A 403 -10.79 -4.04 6.09
CA GLY A 403 -12.05 -3.37 6.39
C GLY A 403 -11.84 -1.92 6.80
N GLU A 404 -12.95 -1.25 7.10
CA GLU A 404 -12.97 0.16 7.50
C GLU A 404 -13.67 0.33 8.84
N GLY A 405 -13.27 1.35 9.56
CA GLY A 405 -13.83 1.75 10.83
C GLY A 405 -13.39 3.17 11.19
N ARG A 406 -13.33 3.46 12.45
CA ARG A 406 -12.81 4.77 12.92
C ARG A 406 -12.14 4.66 14.27
N PHE A 407 -11.11 5.46 14.51
CA PHE A 407 -10.67 5.81 15.84
C PHE A 407 -11.63 6.82 16.44
N THR A 408 -12.01 6.59 17.69
CA THR A 408 -12.97 7.43 18.44
C THR A 408 -12.24 8.36 19.41
N ASP A 409 -12.98 9.21 20.10
CA ASP A 409 -12.49 10.05 21.20
C ASP A 409 -12.84 9.49 22.58
N ASP A 410 -13.23 8.24 22.62
CA ASP A 410 -13.51 7.57 23.89
C ASP A 410 -12.27 7.60 24.80
N PRO A 411 -12.45 7.91 26.11
CA PRO A 411 -11.33 8.07 27.02
C PRO A 411 -10.60 6.74 27.25
N LEU A 412 -9.28 6.81 27.20
CA LEU A 412 -8.40 5.67 27.45
C LEU A 412 -7.23 6.12 28.33
N ASN A 413 -7.05 5.46 29.46
CA ASN A 413 -5.95 5.75 30.38
C ASN A 413 -4.93 4.60 30.33
N THR A 414 -3.99 4.70 29.40
CA THR A 414 -2.88 3.76 29.25
C THR A 414 -1.66 4.50 28.68
N PHE A 415 -0.52 3.84 28.67
CA PHE A 415 0.71 4.34 28.05
C PHE A 415 0.84 3.86 26.59
N GLY A 416 1.89 4.31 25.90
CA GLY A 416 2.21 3.88 24.55
C GLY A 416 1.32 4.50 23.49
N GLY A 417 1.14 3.80 22.37
CA GLY A 417 0.25 4.18 21.29
C GLY A 417 -1.07 3.43 21.37
N ALA A 418 -2.11 4.07 21.87
CA ALA A 418 -3.40 3.44 22.08
C ALA A 418 -4.56 4.30 21.58
N GLY A 419 -5.61 3.65 21.10
CA GLY A 419 -6.85 4.29 20.69
C GLY A 419 -8.03 3.33 20.71
N VAL A 420 -9.22 3.87 21.01
CA VAL A 420 -10.46 3.11 20.89
C VAL A 420 -10.92 3.16 19.44
N VAL A 421 -11.20 2.00 18.88
CA VAL A 421 -11.77 1.87 17.52
C VAL A 421 -13.22 1.44 17.60
N GLU A 422 -14.00 1.89 16.63
CA GLU A 422 -15.36 1.44 16.38
C GLU A 422 -15.46 0.87 14.97
N ILE A 423 -15.85 -0.39 14.88
CA ILE A 423 -15.95 -1.13 13.63
C ILE A 423 -17.33 -1.82 13.57
N PRO A 424 -18.14 -1.54 12.56
CA PRO A 424 -19.44 -2.20 12.41
C PRO A 424 -19.28 -3.72 12.36
N LYS A 425 -20.12 -4.45 13.06
CA LYS A 425 -20.08 -5.92 13.13
C LYS A 425 -18.72 -6.47 13.58
N MET A 426 -18.07 -5.82 14.51
CA MET A 426 -16.73 -6.19 14.96
C MET A 426 -16.65 -7.63 15.45
N GLN A 427 -17.71 -8.17 16.06
CA GLN A 427 -17.71 -9.56 16.52
C GLN A 427 -17.56 -10.55 15.34
N ASP A 428 -18.19 -10.27 14.19
CA ASP A 428 -18.04 -11.10 12.98
C ASP A 428 -16.59 -11.06 12.48
N LEU A 429 -15.94 -9.89 12.54
CA LEU A 429 -14.53 -9.74 12.20
C LEU A 429 -13.64 -10.56 13.15
N LEU A 430 -13.83 -10.45 14.45
CA LEU A 430 -13.03 -11.16 15.45
C LEU A 430 -13.20 -12.68 15.34
N HIS A 431 -14.43 -13.16 15.10
CA HIS A 431 -14.68 -14.57 14.79
C HIS A 431 -13.92 -15.00 13.54
N TYR A 432 -13.98 -14.22 12.45
CA TYR A 432 -13.25 -14.54 11.23
C TYR A 432 -11.74 -14.60 11.48
N ILE A 433 -11.17 -13.65 12.22
CA ILE A 433 -9.74 -13.61 12.56
C ILE A 433 -9.34 -14.89 13.32
N CYS A 434 -10.10 -15.25 14.34
CA CYS A 434 -9.81 -16.41 15.18
C CYS A 434 -9.99 -17.75 14.44
N GLU A 435 -11.10 -17.92 13.72
CA GLU A 435 -11.42 -19.15 12.99
C GLU A 435 -10.47 -19.37 11.81
N SER A 436 -10.05 -18.28 11.16
CA SER A 436 -9.08 -18.33 10.08
C SER A 436 -7.62 -18.39 10.56
N GLY A 437 -7.36 -18.22 11.86
CA GLY A 437 -6.02 -18.31 12.46
C GLY A 437 -5.10 -17.15 12.03
N PHE A 438 -5.64 -15.95 11.93
CA PHE A 438 -4.82 -14.76 11.73
C PHE A 438 -4.15 -14.30 13.03
N GLU A 439 -3.10 -13.52 12.88
CA GLU A 439 -2.37 -12.88 13.96
C GLU A 439 -3.22 -11.79 14.64
N HIS A 440 -2.89 -11.46 15.89
CA HIS A 440 -3.53 -10.33 16.60
C HIS A 440 -3.01 -8.96 16.15
N HIS A 441 -1.89 -8.91 15.43
CA HIS A 441 -1.39 -7.69 14.81
C HIS A 441 -2.25 -7.27 13.60
N VAL A 442 -2.51 -5.99 13.50
CA VAL A 442 -3.23 -5.37 12.39
C VAL A 442 -2.54 -4.06 11.97
N ALA A 443 -2.39 -3.86 10.67
CA ALA A 443 -1.98 -2.56 10.15
C ALA A 443 -3.19 -1.63 10.04
N ALA A 444 -3.01 -0.35 10.36
CA ALA A 444 -4.02 0.68 10.21
C ALA A 444 -3.45 1.98 9.62
N ASN A 445 -4.32 2.79 9.00
CA ASN A 445 -4.01 4.16 8.63
C ASN A 445 -5.27 5.05 8.65
N PHE A 446 -5.08 6.37 8.61
CA PHE A 446 -6.18 7.35 8.57
C PHE A 446 -6.63 7.64 7.13
N ALA A 447 -7.16 6.62 6.46
CA ALA A 447 -7.70 6.73 5.11
C ALA A 447 -8.86 5.73 4.92
N THR A 448 -9.61 5.88 3.82
CA THR A 448 -10.71 4.98 3.41
C THR A 448 -10.27 4.28 2.12
N VAL A 449 -9.47 3.23 2.24
CA VAL A 449 -8.78 2.56 1.12
C VAL A 449 -8.93 1.03 1.12
N ALA A 450 -9.92 0.49 1.83
CA ALA A 450 -10.15 -0.95 1.84
C ALA A 450 -10.46 -1.49 0.44
N SER A 451 -11.25 -0.74 -0.33
CA SER A 451 -11.63 -1.12 -1.70
C SER A 451 -10.43 -1.31 -2.64
N PRO A 452 -9.52 -0.34 -2.83
CA PRO A 452 -8.36 -0.54 -3.71
C PRO A 452 -7.39 -1.60 -3.19
N VAL A 453 -7.23 -1.77 -1.86
CA VAL A 453 -6.41 -2.84 -1.28
C VAL A 453 -6.99 -4.21 -1.62
N HIS A 454 -8.30 -4.41 -1.42
CA HIS A 454 -8.98 -5.66 -1.77
C HIS A 454 -8.88 -5.98 -3.26
N GLU A 455 -9.15 -5.00 -4.12
CA GLU A 455 -9.08 -5.15 -5.58
C GLU A 455 -7.67 -5.53 -6.05
N ALA A 456 -6.64 -4.84 -5.56
CA ALA A 456 -5.25 -5.12 -5.87
C ALA A 456 -4.84 -6.53 -5.42
N ALA A 457 -5.16 -6.90 -4.18
CA ALA A 457 -4.82 -8.21 -3.62
C ALA A 457 -5.48 -9.35 -4.38
N THR A 458 -6.79 -9.28 -4.59
CA THR A 458 -7.56 -10.40 -5.16
C THR A 458 -7.36 -10.57 -6.66
N LYS A 459 -7.38 -9.48 -7.43
CA LYS A 459 -7.32 -9.56 -8.90
C LYS A 459 -5.91 -9.63 -9.47
N TYR A 460 -4.98 -8.84 -8.93
CA TYR A 460 -3.66 -8.67 -9.54
C TYR A 460 -2.57 -9.43 -8.81
N LEU A 461 -2.57 -9.42 -7.47
CA LEU A 461 -1.61 -10.19 -6.68
C LEU A 461 -2.07 -11.65 -6.49
N ARG A 462 -3.33 -11.94 -6.74
CA ARG A 462 -3.96 -13.28 -6.58
C ARG A 462 -3.85 -13.80 -5.15
N TRP A 463 -3.94 -12.87 -4.17
CA TRP A 463 -3.97 -13.18 -2.75
C TRP A 463 -5.44 -13.19 -2.27
N PRO A 464 -5.97 -14.31 -1.79
CA PRO A 464 -7.31 -14.35 -1.20
C PRO A 464 -7.43 -13.32 -0.07
N MET A 465 -8.47 -12.51 -0.12
CA MET A 465 -8.67 -11.45 0.87
C MET A 465 -10.13 -11.33 1.27
N HIS A 466 -10.39 -11.45 2.56
CA HIS A 466 -11.70 -11.17 3.13
C HIS A 466 -11.92 -9.66 3.23
N TRP A 467 -13.05 -9.19 2.74
CA TRP A 467 -13.47 -7.80 2.93
C TRP A 467 -14.57 -7.72 3.98
N HIS A 468 -14.23 -7.23 5.16
CA HIS A 468 -15.18 -6.93 6.21
C HIS A 468 -15.98 -5.66 5.86
N LYS A 469 -17.35 -5.81 5.80
CA LYS A 469 -18.29 -4.75 5.39
C LYS A 469 -19.39 -4.54 6.42
#